data_460a0489080d7cdbfa5f3dde54c031a8
#
_entry.id   460a0489080d7cdbfa5f3dde54c031a8
#
_cell.length_a   1.000
_cell.length_b   1.000
_cell.length_c   1.000
_cell.angle_alpha   90.00
_cell.angle_beta   90.00
_cell.angle_gamma   90.00
#
_symmetry.space_group_name_H-M   'P 1'
#
loop_
_entity.id
_entity.type
_entity.pdbx_description
1 polymer ?
#
loop_
_entity_poly.entity_id
_entity_poly.type
_entity_poly.pdbx_seq_one_letter_code
_entity_poly.pdbx_strand_id
1 'polypeptide(L)'
;MKIQSARKLGFFAALSMLVGSVVGIGIFFKNASIAATTNNNGYAWLFAWIVGGIISLFAAISFSEISFLKQTKLNGLANWSYQIGGKKSGYFVLFSYGFYYLGMLGLILGIFSSEITIWFFQTASGSSFSFPFWAHILLGAFFTILFVITNYVSVKFSGYVALVSTVLKFVPLIVAVFAGIFFPTTHNAGGSSAFEVTEKNNFDFSKLVLALPAVLFAYDSFLSVGSLHNKVQKANKRVPLIITVGMILIVSVYTLIGLSSALHNKGTISGLISDVFPANAVRGITIFVAVFLLISTYGVANSLNAAFVNQVRDLVKLNAIVGAHSLKKKYSNEKVTIFYLIITLVFWALVIYIPSLAIKLPKKDGTGIGYGSDVIVDSMSNFPSLIFFGVYMAIIVAYSRKKIKYPNSIERKINPKLYWISAIISSSLILIAVAAFIYSQIYAVATQAHSSSGAGVFADNGLMLTNIGSFLIFITQILIFVSFPYINYFLISKVDKFDLFDNFDSAKIEKAE
;
A
#
# COMPACT_ATOMS: atom_id res chain seq x y z
N MET A 1 7.56 -31.07 -24.31
CA MET A 1 8.34 -30.34 -23.31
C MET A 1 7.67 -30.57 -21.96
N LYS A 2 8.23 -31.45 -21.09
CA LYS A 2 7.63 -31.76 -19.78
C LYS A 2 7.59 -30.49 -18.94
N ILE A 3 6.38 -30.01 -18.60
CA ILE A 3 6.17 -28.92 -17.64
C ILE A 3 6.74 -29.44 -16.31
N GLN A 4 7.93 -28.99 -15.93
CA GLN A 4 8.45 -29.22 -14.60
C GLN A 4 7.42 -28.67 -13.61
N SER A 5 6.84 -29.56 -12.80
CA SER A 5 5.94 -29.17 -11.72
C SER A 5 6.67 -28.14 -10.87
N ALA A 6 6.22 -26.89 -10.89
CA ALA A 6 6.84 -25.79 -10.16
C ALA A 6 6.94 -26.21 -8.68
N ARG A 7 8.15 -26.27 -8.12
CA ARG A 7 8.38 -26.61 -6.71
C ARG A 7 7.53 -25.70 -5.83
N LYS A 8 6.60 -26.29 -5.08
CA LYS A 8 5.73 -25.57 -4.17
C LYS A 8 6.53 -24.90 -3.05
N LEU A 9 6.16 -23.70 -2.67
CA LEU A 9 6.80 -22.92 -1.61
C LEU A 9 6.66 -23.58 -0.24
N GLY A 10 7.74 -23.66 0.51
CA GLY A 10 7.73 -24.07 1.92
C GLY A 10 7.13 -22.98 2.82
N PHE A 11 6.91 -23.29 4.10
CA PHE A 11 6.35 -22.36 5.09
C PHE A 11 7.15 -21.06 5.21
N PHE A 12 8.44 -21.15 5.46
CA PHE A 12 9.30 -19.98 5.65
C PHE A 12 9.42 -19.11 4.39
N ALA A 13 9.47 -19.74 3.21
CA ALA A 13 9.51 -18.99 1.95
C ALA A 13 8.20 -18.19 1.74
N ALA A 14 7.06 -18.81 2.02
CA ALA A 14 5.76 -18.13 1.90
C ALA A 14 5.56 -17.07 3.01
N LEU A 15 6.05 -17.32 4.23
CA LEU A 15 6.06 -16.32 5.32
C LEU A 15 6.94 -15.12 4.95
N SER A 16 8.15 -15.35 4.43
CA SER A 16 9.02 -14.28 3.97
C SER A 16 8.40 -13.46 2.83
N MET A 17 7.65 -14.11 1.94
CA MET A 17 6.92 -13.39 0.89
C MET A 17 5.81 -12.50 1.44
N LEU A 18 5.05 -12.98 2.44
CA LEU A 18 4.02 -12.16 3.10
C LEU A 18 4.68 -10.97 3.83
N VAL A 19 5.61 -11.25 4.71
CA VAL A 19 6.33 -10.20 5.44
C VAL A 19 7.01 -9.24 4.46
N GLY A 20 7.60 -9.81 3.40
CA GLY A 20 8.23 -9.06 2.34
C GLY A 20 7.29 -8.16 1.53
N SER A 21 6.04 -8.50 1.38
CA SER A 21 5.07 -7.68 0.66
C SER A 21 4.49 -6.55 1.51
N VAL A 22 4.36 -6.74 2.82
CA VAL A 22 3.84 -5.74 3.75
C VAL A 22 4.96 -4.84 4.26
N VAL A 23 6.03 -5.46 4.80
CA VAL A 23 7.18 -4.71 5.30
C VAL A 23 7.95 -4.10 4.14
N GLY A 24 7.86 -2.80 4.00
CA GLY A 24 8.49 -2.10 2.90
C GLY A 24 8.51 -0.59 3.12
N ILE A 25 8.23 0.12 2.06
CA ILE A 25 8.21 1.59 2.03
C ILE A 25 7.32 2.18 3.14
N GLY A 26 6.16 1.56 3.42
CA GLY A 26 5.15 2.11 4.31
C GLY A 26 5.71 2.54 5.67
N ILE A 27 6.41 1.68 6.38
CA ILE A 27 6.92 2.00 7.72
C ILE A 27 7.96 3.12 7.70
N PHE A 28 8.82 3.16 6.69
CA PHE A 28 9.90 4.14 6.62
C PHE A 28 9.46 5.52 6.16
N PHE A 29 8.50 5.59 5.22
CA PHE A 29 8.00 6.84 4.65
C PHE A 29 6.82 7.37 5.45
N LYS A 30 5.88 6.52 5.85
CA LYS A 30 4.67 6.95 6.52
C LYS A 30 4.85 7.31 7.99
N ASN A 31 5.89 6.81 8.64
CA ASN A 31 6.12 7.11 10.04
C ASN A 31 6.32 8.62 10.28
N ALA A 32 7.02 9.31 9.36
CA ALA A 32 7.15 10.77 9.41
C ALA A 32 5.82 11.50 9.14
N SER A 33 5.04 11.02 8.16
CA SER A 33 3.71 11.58 7.86
C SER A 33 2.74 11.39 9.03
N ILE A 34 2.78 10.24 9.71
CA ILE A 34 1.97 9.95 10.90
C ILE A 34 2.36 10.87 12.06
N ALA A 35 3.67 11.03 12.32
CA ALA A 35 4.18 11.95 13.33
C ALA A 35 3.68 13.39 13.07
N ALA A 36 3.82 13.88 11.85
CA ALA A 36 3.35 15.21 11.45
C ALA A 36 1.82 15.35 11.60
N THR A 37 1.04 14.36 11.14
CA THR A 37 -0.42 14.38 11.24
C THR A 37 -0.91 14.38 12.69
N THR A 38 -0.20 13.67 13.59
CA THR A 38 -0.49 13.64 15.03
C THR A 38 0.12 14.81 15.81
N ASN A 39 0.68 15.81 15.13
CA ASN A 39 1.40 16.95 15.73
C ASN A 39 2.53 16.51 16.69
N ASN A 40 3.22 15.42 16.36
CA ASN A 40 4.22 14.77 17.22
C ASN A 40 3.70 14.40 18.63
N ASN A 41 2.40 14.15 18.76
CA ASN A 41 1.83 13.63 19.99
C ASN A 41 2.16 12.14 20.11
N GLY A 42 3.04 11.76 21.03
CA GLY A 42 3.57 10.40 21.16
C GLY A 42 2.49 9.33 21.38
N TYR A 43 1.44 9.66 22.15
CA TYR A 43 0.33 8.73 22.39
C TYR A 43 -0.52 8.56 21.13
N ALA A 44 -0.91 9.65 20.46
CA ALA A 44 -1.69 9.57 19.23
C ALA A 44 -0.93 8.84 18.12
N TRP A 45 0.37 9.10 18.00
CA TRP A 45 1.26 8.46 17.05
C TRP A 45 1.38 6.94 17.31
N LEU A 46 1.67 6.53 18.56
CA LEU A 46 1.78 5.12 18.92
C LEU A 46 0.44 4.38 18.80
N PHE A 47 -0.66 5.00 19.26
CA PHE A 47 -1.99 4.40 19.15
C PHE A 47 -2.44 4.27 17.71
N ALA A 48 -2.05 5.16 16.80
CA ALA A 48 -2.34 5.01 15.37
C ALA A 48 -1.73 3.70 14.82
N TRP A 49 -0.46 3.39 15.15
CA TRP A 49 0.18 2.12 14.77
C TRP A 49 -0.51 0.91 15.37
N ILE A 50 -0.89 0.95 16.66
CA ILE A 50 -1.57 -0.15 17.35
C ILE A 50 -2.95 -0.41 16.73
N VAL A 51 -3.77 0.64 16.55
CA VAL A 51 -5.13 0.52 16.01
C VAL A 51 -5.10 0.00 14.56
N GLY A 52 -4.25 0.57 13.70
CA GLY A 52 -4.10 0.07 12.33
C GLY A 52 -3.60 -1.36 12.28
N GLY A 53 -2.70 -1.74 13.21
CA GLY A 53 -2.22 -3.11 13.36
C GLY A 53 -3.33 -4.08 13.76
N ILE A 54 -4.17 -3.72 14.72
CA ILE A 54 -5.33 -4.50 15.15
C ILE A 54 -6.32 -4.69 13.99
N ILE A 55 -6.68 -3.62 13.28
CA ILE A 55 -7.55 -3.67 12.10
C ILE A 55 -7.01 -4.68 11.08
N SER A 56 -5.73 -4.55 10.72
CA SER A 56 -5.09 -5.35 9.69
C SER A 56 -4.92 -6.82 10.11
N LEU A 57 -4.59 -7.08 11.38
CA LEU A 57 -4.46 -8.43 11.93
C LEU A 57 -5.80 -9.20 11.88
N PHE A 58 -6.87 -8.58 12.38
CA PHE A 58 -8.16 -9.24 12.41
C PHE A 58 -8.78 -9.38 11.01
N ALA A 59 -8.54 -8.41 10.11
CA ALA A 59 -8.88 -8.57 8.69
C ALA A 59 -8.12 -9.75 8.06
N ALA A 60 -6.82 -9.86 8.30
CA ALA A 60 -5.98 -10.94 7.79
C ALA A 60 -6.44 -12.33 8.29
N ILE A 61 -6.81 -12.45 9.58
CA ILE A 61 -7.36 -13.69 10.14
C ILE A 61 -8.70 -14.05 9.45
N SER A 62 -9.57 -13.06 9.21
CA SER A 62 -10.83 -13.29 8.48
C SER A 62 -10.57 -13.77 7.05
N PHE A 63 -9.63 -13.14 6.34
CA PHE A 63 -9.23 -13.55 4.98
C PHE A 63 -8.49 -14.88 4.95
N SER A 64 -7.91 -15.34 6.05
CA SER A 64 -7.32 -16.68 6.09
C SER A 64 -8.37 -17.77 5.84
N GLU A 65 -9.61 -17.62 6.33
CA GLU A 65 -10.71 -18.52 5.98
C GLU A 65 -11.25 -18.29 4.56
N ILE A 66 -11.43 -17.03 4.16
CA ILE A 66 -11.91 -16.69 2.81
C ILE A 66 -10.97 -17.24 1.73
N SER A 67 -9.68 -17.34 2.04
CA SER A 67 -8.67 -17.89 1.11
C SER A 67 -8.86 -19.38 0.76
N PHE A 68 -9.69 -20.12 1.51
CA PHE A 68 -10.06 -21.51 1.18
C PHE A 68 -11.12 -21.63 0.10
N LEU A 69 -11.75 -20.54 -0.34
CA LEU A 69 -12.72 -20.58 -1.43
C LEU A 69 -12.05 -21.14 -2.70
N LYS A 70 -12.84 -21.88 -3.49
CA LYS A 70 -12.38 -22.48 -4.74
C LYS A 70 -11.70 -21.44 -5.65
N GLN A 71 -10.56 -21.83 -6.22
CA GLN A 71 -9.89 -20.98 -7.20
C GLN A 71 -10.62 -21.08 -8.54
N THR A 72 -10.75 -19.92 -9.22
CA THR A 72 -11.24 -19.82 -10.60
C THR A 72 -10.09 -19.35 -11.50
N LYS A 73 -10.41 -18.89 -12.71
CA LYS A 73 -9.43 -18.17 -13.56
C LYS A 73 -9.06 -16.80 -13.01
N LEU A 74 -9.83 -16.27 -12.04
CA LEU A 74 -9.52 -15.06 -11.30
C LEU A 74 -8.56 -15.34 -10.15
N ASN A 75 -7.76 -14.34 -9.80
CA ASN A 75 -6.77 -14.45 -8.74
C ASN A 75 -7.13 -13.59 -7.52
N GLY A 76 -6.74 -14.05 -6.32
CA GLY A 76 -6.78 -13.27 -5.08
C GLY A 76 -8.14 -12.62 -4.79
N LEU A 77 -8.11 -11.33 -4.54
CA LEU A 77 -9.28 -10.56 -4.11
C LEU A 77 -10.45 -10.59 -5.10
N ALA A 78 -10.15 -10.56 -6.39
CA ALA A 78 -11.17 -10.65 -7.44
C ALA A 78 -11.86 -12.02 -7.46
N ASN A 79 -11.11 -13.11 -7.24
CA ASN A 79 -11.67 -14.46 -7.12
C ASN A 79 -12.60 -14.58 -5.91
N TRP A 80 -12.17 -14.10 -4.75
CA TRP A 80 -12.98 -14.15 -3.53
C TRP A 80 -14.26 -13.33 -3.67
N SER A 81 -14.14 -12.13 -4.24
CA SER A 81 -15.28 -11.27 -4.50
C SER A 81 -16.28 -11.91 -5.48
N TYR A 82 -15.77 -12.58 -6.53
CA TYR A 82 -16.59 -13.34 -7.46
C TYR A 82 -17.32 -14.51 -6.81
N GLN A 83 -16.63 -15.31 -5.99
CA GLN A 83 -17.21 -16.46 -5.29
C GLN A 83 -18.29 -16.08 -4.27
N ILE A 84 -18.17 -14.89 -3.69
CA ILE A 84 -19.06 -14.39 -2.64
C ILE A 84 -20.20 -13.58 -3.24
N GLY A 85 -19.90 -12.60 -4.08
CA GLY A 85 -20.82 -11.58 -4.58
C GLY A 85 -21.20 -11.73 -6.07
N GLY A 86 -20.69 -12.78 -6.75
CA GLY A 86 -20.98 -13.06 -8.16
C GLY A 86 -20.20 -12.20 -9.15
N LYS A 87 -20.57 -12.29 -10.43
CA LYS A 87 -19.86 -11.73 -11.57
C LYS A 87 -19.60 -10.22 -11.46
N LYS A 88 -20.62 -9.45 -11.07
CA LYS A 88 -20.52 -7.98 -10.94
C LYS A 88 -19.51 -7.58 -9.89
N SER A 89 -19.54 -8.23 -8.73
CA SER A 89 -18.60 -7.98 -7.64
C SER A 89 -17.18 -8.38 -8.02
N GLY A 90 -17.01 -9.54 -8.65
CA GLY A 90 -15.71 -10.00 -9.16
C GLY A 90 -15.10 -9.04 -10.19
N TYR A 91 -15.90 -8.56 -11.13
CA TYR A 91 -15.48 -7.57 -12.12
C TYR A 91 -15.10 -6.23 -11.49
N PHE A 92 -15.96 -5.70 -10.61
CA PHE A 92 -15.70 -4.43 -9.93
C PHE A 92 -14.34 -4.45 -9.21
N VAL A 93 -14.10 -5.51 -8.44
CA VAL A 93 -12.84 -5.66 -7.70
C VAL A 93 -11.66 -5.91 -8.64
N LEU A 94 -11.84 -6.73 -9.70
CA LEU A 94 -10.79 -6.98 -10.70
C LEU A 94 -10.32 -5.67 -11.35
N PHE A 95 -11.27 -4.86 -11.83
CA PHE A 95 -10.97 -3.60 -12.51
C PHE A 95 -10.40 -2.56 -11.53
N SER A 96 -11.04 -2.34 -10.40
CA SER A 96 -10.61 -1.34 -9.42
C SER A 96 -9.24 -1.67 -8.83
N TYR A 97 -8.96 -2.95 -8.57
CA TYR A 97 -7.65 -3.35 -8.04
C TYR A 97 -6.53 -3.14 -9.08
N GLY A 98 -6.77 -3.51 -10.36
CA GLY A 98 -5.77 -3.36 -11.42
C GLY A 98 -5.58 -1.91 -11.86
N PHE A 99 -6.67 -1.24 -12.22
CA PHE A 99 -6.62 0.10 -12.77
C PHE A 99 -6.36 1.17 -11.70
N TYR A 100 -7.16 1.17 -10.62
CA TYR A 100 -7.08 2.20 -9.59
C TYR A 100 -5.93 1.93 -8.62
N TYR A 101 -5.96 0.80 -7.90
CA TYR A 101 -5.03 0.54 -6.82
C TYR A 101 -3.59 0.32 -7.32
N LEU A 102 -3.39 -0.70 -8.16
CA LEU A 102 -2.04 -1.06 -8.62
C LEU A 102 -1.48 -0.08 -9.64
N GLY A 103 -2.31 0.44 -10.56
CA GLY A 103 -1.88 1.41 -11.56
C GLY A 103 -1.39 2.71 -10.95
N MET A 104 -2.12 3.23 -9.95
CA MET A 104 -1.75 4.44 -9.23
C MET A 104 -0.52 4.22 -8.33
N LEU A 105 -0.55 3.20 -7.48
CA LEU A 105 0.55 2.94 -6.56
C LEU A 105 1.84 2.55 -7.29
N GLY A 106 1.76 1.86 -8.42
CA GLY A 106 2.95 1.54 -9.23
C GLY A 106 3.71 2.80 -9.65
N LEU A 107 3.01 3.87 -10.00
CA LEU A 107 3.61 5.15 -10.37
C LEU A 107 4.12 5.93 -9.15
N ILE A 108 3.37 5.98 -8.06
CA ILE A 108 3.76 6.63 -6.80
C ILE A 108 5.04 6.01 -6.25
N LEU A 109 5.15 4.67 -6.27
CA LEU A 109 6.36 3.98 -5.83
C LEU A 109 7.58 4.26 -6.71
N GLY A 110 7.38 4.61 -7.98
CA GLY A 110 8.44 5.14 -8.84
C GLY A 110 9.00 6.45 -8.29
N ILE A 111 8.13 7.40 -7.88
CA ILE A 111 8.57 8.67 -7.27
C ILE A 111 9.29 8.41 -5.95
N PHE A 112 8.75 7.57 -5.07
CA PHE A 112 9.44 7.21 -3.82
C PHE A 112 10.79 6.54 -4.08
N SER A 113 10.93 5.77 -5.17
CA SER A 113 12.23 5.22 -5.61
C SER A 113 13.20 6.32 -6.05
N SER A 114 12.70 7.36 -6.72
CA SER A 114 13.52 8.54 -7.06
C SER A 114 13.98 9.29 -5.81
N GLU A 115 13.07 9.56 -4.89
CA GLU A 115 13.35 10.32 -3.67
C GLU A 115 14.39 9.65 -2.80
N ILE A 116 14.24 8.35 -2.53
CA ILE A 116 15.22 7.59 -1.75
C ILE A 116 16.58 7.52 -2.44
N THR A 117 16.60 7.48 -3.78
CA THR A 117 17.83 7.48 -4.56
C THR A 117 18.58 8.80 -4.41
N ILE A 118 17.89 9.92 -4.58
CA ILE A 118 18.48 11.25 -4.44
C ILE A 118 18.93 11.49 -3.01
N TRP A 119 18.12 11.14 -2.03
CA TRP A 119 18.48 11.23 -0.63
C TRP A 119 19.73 10.39 -0.29
N PHE A 120 19.84 9.17 -0.85
CA PHE A 120 21.07 8.35 -0.70
C PHE A 120 22.29 9.09 -1.25
N PHE A 121 22.23 9.66 -2.45
CA PHE A 121 23.35 10.37 -3.04
C PHE A 121 23.68 11.67 -2.28
N GLN A 122 22.70 12.42 -1.80
CA GLN A 122 22.92 13.57 -0.92
C GLN A 122 23.65 13.18 0.35
N THR A 123 23.21 12.10 1.01
CA THR A 123 23.84 11.58 2.24
C THR A 123 25.25 11.08 1.97
N ALA A 124 25.46 10.33 0.88
CA ALA A 124 26.77 9.77 0.51
C ALA A 124 27.78 10.83 0.12
N SER A 125 27.37 11.86 -0.63
CA SER A 125 28.25 12.97 -1.03
C SER A 125 28.49 13.98 0.10
N GLY A 126 27.59 14.05 1.09
CA GLY A 126 27.61 15.07 2.13
C GLY A 126 27.25 16.46 1.61
N SER A 127 26.65 16.55 0.42
CA SER A 127 26.24 17.81 -0.20
C SER A 127 24.72 17.89 -0.24
N SER A 128 24.20 19.07 0.07
CA SER A 128 22.77 19.39 -0.02
C SER A 128 22.45 19.99 -1.40
N PHE A 129 22.73 19.25 -2.49
CA PHE A 129 22.30 19.72 -3.81
C PHE A 129 20.77 19.71 -3.92
N SER A 130 20.23 20.77 -4.52
CA SER A 130 18.81 20.86 -4.79
C SER A 130 18.45 20.00 -6.01
N PHE A 131 17.49 19.11 -5.85
CA PHE A 131 16.94 18.33 -6.95
C PHE A 131 15.49 18.76 -7.16
N PRO A 132 15.17 19.43 -8.27
CA PRO A 132 13.85 19.97 -8.51
C PRO A 132 12.82 18.86 -8.68
N PHE A 133 11.59 19.08 -8.23
CA PHE A 133 10.57 18.03 -8.20
C PHE A 133 10.22 17.46 -9.58
N TRP A 134 10.27 18.26 -10.66
CA TRP A 134 10.09 17.74 -12.02
C TRP A 134 11.13 16.66 -12.39
N ALA A 135 12.34 16.78 -11.89
CA ALA A 135 13.39 15.77 -12.13
C ALA A 135 13.15 14.49 -11.30
N HIS A 136 12.58 14.61 -10.08
CA HIS A 136 12.09 13.45 -9.33
C HIS A 136 10.98 12.72 -10.11
N ILE A 137 10.08 13.44 -10.79
CA ILE A 137 9.04 12.85 -11.63
C ILE A 137 9.64 12.07 -12.81
N LEU A 138 10.63 12.63 -13.51
CA LEU A 138 11.28 11.96 -14.63
C LEU A 138 12.02 10.69 -14.18
N LEU A 139 12.77 10.79 -13.08
CA LEU A 139 13.48 9.64 -12.52
C LEU A 139 12.48 8.59 -11.98
N GLY A 140 11.39 9.02 -11.36
CA GLY A 140 10.31 8.15 -10.89
C GLY A 140 9.60 7.41 -12.04
N ALA A 141 9.33 8.12 -13.14
CA ALA A 141 8.79 7.50 -14.36
C ALA A 141 9.78 6.47 -14.95
N PHE A 142 11.08 6.78 -14.97
CA PHE A 142 12.11 5.83 -15.38
C PHE A 142 12.08 4.56 -14.52
N PHE A 143 12.05 4.66 -13.20
CA PHE A 143 11.95 3.49 -12.31
C PHE A 143 10.67 2.69 -12.54
N THR A 144 9.52 3.36 -12.69
CA THR A 144 8.27 2.68 -12.99
C THR A 144 8.34 1.87 -14.29
N ILE A 145 8.83 2.49 -15.36
CA ILE A 145 8.99 1.84 -16.66
C ILE A 145 9.96 0.66 -16.55
N LEU A 146 11.09 0.84 -15.86
CA LEU A 146 12.08 -0.20 -15.63
C LEU A 146 11.47 -1.42 -14.92
N PHE A 147 10.71 -1.20 -13.84
CA PHE A 147 10.07 -2.28 -13.11
C PHE A 147 8.96 -2.94 -13.92
N VAL A 148 8.14 -2.19 -14.66
CA VAL A 148 7.10 -2.74 -15.54
C VAL A 148 7.73 -3.61 -16.63
N ILE A 149 8.77 -3.13 -17.33
CA ILE A 149 9.46 -3.89 -18.38
C ILE A 149 10.10 -5.15 -17.78
N THR A 150 10.81 -5.04 -16.67
CA THR A 150 11.47 -6.19 -16.02
C THR A 150 10.45 -7.28 -15.66
N ASN A 151 9.33 -6.89 -15.08
CA ASN A 151 8.25 -7.83 -14.72
C ASN A 151 7.50 -8.39 -15.92
N TYR A 152 7.41 -7.62 -16.99
CA TYR A 152 6.81 -8.08 -18.24
C TYR A 152 7.68 -9.14 -18.92
N VAL A 153 9.00 -8.94 -18.95
CA VAL A 153 9.96 -9.81 -19.64
C VAL A 153 10.34 -11.04 -18.81
N SER A 154 10.57 -10.89 -17.50
CA SER A 154 11.09 -11.98 -16.67
C SER A 154 10.51 -12.00 -15.25
N VAL A 155 9.45 -12.75 -15.06
CA VAL A 155 8.86 -13.02 -13.72
C VAL A 155 9.87 -13.71 -12.78
N LYS A 156 10.81 -14.50 -13.30
CA LYS A 156 11.84 -15.17 -12.47
C LYS A 156 12.82 -14.17 -11.89
N PHE A 157 13.33 -13.26 -12.69
CA PHE A 157 14.26 -12.22 -12.23
C PHE A 157 13.59 -11.32 -11.18
N SER A 158 12.35 -10.90 -11.44
CA SER A 158 11.55 -10.15 -10.49
C SER A 158 11.39 -10.87 -9.15
N GLY A 159 11.14 -12.18 -9.19
CA GLY A 159 11.05 -13.01 -7.98
C GLY A 159 12.36 -13.06 -7.18
N TYR A 160 13.51 -13.11 -7.85
CA TYR A 160 14.83 -13.01 -7.18
C TYR A 160 15.03 -11.64 -6.51
N VAL A 161 14.74 -10.56 -7.22
CA VAL A 161 14.82 -9.19 -6.66
C VAL A 161 13.93 -9.08 -5.43
N ALA A 162 12.70 -9.57 -5.50
CA ALA A 162 11.77 -9.55 -4.38
C ALA A 162 12.29 -10.36 -3.17
N LEU A 163 12.89 -11.53 -3.40
CA LEU A 163 13.44 -12.38 -2.33
C LEU A 163 14.62 -11.71 -1.63
N VAL A 164 15.61 -11.24 -2.40
CA VAL A 164 16.81 -10.58 -1.87
C VAL A 164 16.45 -9.32 -1.11
N SER A 165 15.61 -8.46 -1.69
CA SER A 165 15.15 -7.25 -1.03
C SER A 165 14.39 -7.55 0.27
N THR A 166 13.62 -8.66 0.31
CA THR A 166 12.88 -9.06 1.53
C THR A 166 13.81 -9.39 2.70
N VAL A 167 14.93 -10.05 2.45
CA VAL A 167 15.91 -10.36 3.50
C VAL A 167 16.62 -9.07 3.96
N LEU A 168 17.07 -8.27 3.03
CA LEU A 168 17.91 -7.09 3.32
C LEU A 168 17.12 -5.97 4.01
N LYS A 169 15.82 -5.84 3.79
CA LYS A 169 15.00 -4.81 4.45
C LYS A 169 14.85 -4.98 5.96
N PHE A 170 15.15 -6.16 6.51
CA PHE A 170 15.16 -6.33 7.97
C PHE A 170 16.30 -5.58 8.64
N VAL A 171 17.39 -5.26 7.94
CA VAL A 171 18.52 -4.50 8.50
C VAL A 171 18.08 -3.13 9.03
N PRO A 172 17.48 -2.23 8.22
CA PRO A 172 17.03 -0.93 8.74
C PRO A 172 15.94 -1.04 9.81
N LEU A 173 15.09 -2.09 9.76
CA LEU A 173 14.05 -2.31 10.78
C LEU A 173 14.68 -2.64 12.14
N ILE A 174 15.66 -3.55 12.14
CA ILE A 174 16.40 -3.93 13.36
C ILE A 174 17.10 -2.68 13.90
N VAL A 175 17.80 -1.92 13.06
CA VAL A 175 18.45 -0.67 13.49
C VAL A 175 17.43 0.29 14.09
N ALA A 176 16.28 0.51 13.44
CA ALA A 176 15.25 1.42 13.94
C ALA A 176 14.67 0.99 15.30
N VAL A 177 14.43 -0.30 15.50
CA VAL A 177 13.91 -0.83 16.78
C VAL A 177 14.96 -0.72 17.88
N PHE A 178 16.17 -1.26 17.63
CA PHE A 178 17.20 -1.32 18.65
C PHE A 178 17.75 0.07 18.99
N ALA A 179 18.00 0.92 18.00
CA ALA A 179 18.53 2.25 18.22
C ALA A 179 17.63 3.07 19.16
N GLY A 180 16.32 3.11 18.90
CA GLY A 180 15.45 3.98 19.67
C GLY A 180 14.93 3.41 20.97
N ILE A 181 15.01 2.08 21.21
CA ILE A 181 14.53 1.49 22.47
C ILE A 181 15.67 1.30 23.47
N PHE A 182 16.85 0.90 23.00
CA PHE A 182 17.96 0.52 23.90
C PHE A 182 19.01 1.62 24.09
N PHE A 183 19.01 2.64 23.24
CA PHE A 183 19.93 3.76 23.40
C PHE A 183 19.18 4.99 23.91
N PRO A 184 19.67 5.62 24.97
CA PRO A 184 19.08 6.85 25.46
C PRO A 184 19.22 7.98 24.43
N THR A 185 18.30 8.94 24.49
CA THR A 185 18.43 10.18 23.73
C THR A 185 19.75 10.84 24.10
N THR A 186 20.67 10.96 23.15
CA THR A 186 21.84 11.82 23.34
C THR A 186 21.36 13.24 23.15
N HIS A 187 21.32 14.02 24.21
CA HIS A 187 20.81 15.38 24.26
C HIS A 187 21.53 16.39 23.34
N ASN A 188 22.06 15.96 22.22
CA ASN A 188 22.78 16.80 21.27
C ASN A 188 21.91 17.89 20.62
N ALA A 189 20.62 17.92 20.87
CA ALA A 189 19.72 18.92 20.29
C ALA A 189 18.53 19.34 21.20
N GLY A 190 18.58 19.12 22.51
CA GLY A 190 17.49 19.54 23.42
C GLY A 190 16.14 18.84 23.11
N GLY A 191 16.19 17.62 22.57
CA GLY A 191 15.00 16.89 22.14
C GLY A 191 14.32 16.19 23.31
N SER A 192 13.12 16.65 23.64
CA SER A 192 12.17 15.91 24.49
C SER A 192 11.54 14.76 23.69
N SER A 193 11.17 13.68 24.38
CA SER A 193 10.39 12.61 23.76
C SER A 193 9.03 13.13 23.28
N ALA A 194 8.43 12.49 22.28
CA ALA A 194 7.08 12.85 21.84
C ALA A 194 6.02 12.68 22.95
N PHE A 195 6.31 11.88 23.97
CA PHE A 195 5.46 11.71 25.16
C PHE A 195 5.54 12.89 26.12
N GLU A 196 6.70 13.52 26.27
CA GLU A 196 6.88 14.73 27.08
C GLU A 196 6.26 15.96 26.42
N VAL A 197 6.33 16.05 25.08
CA VAL A 197 5.65 17.10 24.33
C VAL A 197 4.14 17.03 24.55
N THR A 198 3.60 15.85 24.80
CA THR A 198 2.17 15.61 25.03
C THR A 198 1.65 16.23 26.33
N GLU A 199 2.48 16.40 27.35
CA GLU A 199 2.06 17.08 28.58
C GLU A 199 1.63 18.54 28.30
N LYS A 200 2.11 19.13 27.19
CA LYS A 200 1.75 20.48 26.76
C LYS A 200 0.63 20.53 25.71
N ASN A 201 0.36 19.41 25.03
CA ASN A 201 -0.66 19.31 23.98
C ASN A 201 -1.62 18.17 24.32
N ASN A 202 -2.90 18.47 24.49
CA ASN A 202 -3.94 17.47 24.73
C ASN A 202 -4.00 16.42 23.60
N PHE A 203 -4.26 15.17 24.00
CA PHE A 203 -4.52 14.09 23.04
C PHE A 203 -5.72 14.44 22.15
N ASP A 204 -5.51 14.46 20.86
CA ASP A 204 -6.55 14.73 19.85
C ASP A 204 -6.88 13.46 19.08
N PHE A 205 -8.05 12.91 19.37
CA PHE A 205 -8.55 11.71 18.69
C PHE A 205 -8.74 11.93 17.17
N SER A 206 -9.11 13.14 16.75
CA SER A 206 -9.26 13.47 15.33
C SER A 206 -7.92 13.33 14.58
N LYS A 207 -6.83 13.76 15.18
CA LYS A 207 -5.48 13.63 14.61
C LYS A 207 -5.05 12.17 14.46
N LEU A 208 -5.35 11.33 15.47
CA LEU A 208 -5.13 9.88 15.38
C LEU A 208 -5.89 9.30 14.18
N VAL A 209 -7.17 9.64 14.03
CA VAL A 209 -8.01 9.14 12.94
C VAL A 209 -7.53 9.60 11.58
N LEU A 210 -7.10 10.87 11.47
CA LEU A 210 -6.53 11.41 10.23
C LEU A 210 -5.20 10.74 9.83
N ALA A 211 -4.48 10.15 10.78
CA ALA A 211 -3.26 9.38 10.51
C ALA A 211 -3.54 7.94 10.03
N LEU A 212 -4.74 7.38 10.27
CA LEU A 212 -5.06 5.99 9.93
C LEU A 212 -4.85 5.63 8.45
N PRO A 213 -5.17 6.46 7.44
CA PRO A 213 -4.89 6.11 6.04
C PRO A 213 -3.42 5.80 5.77
N ALA A 214 -2.50 6.60 6.32
CA ALA A 214 -1.06 6.36 6.20
C ALA A 214 -0.63 5.08 6.91
N VAL A 215 -1.20 4.79 8.08
CA VAL A 215 -0.96 3.54 8.83
C VAL A 215 -1.49 2.34 8.07
N LEU A 216 -2.72 2.40 7.55
CA LEU A 216 -3.33 1.31 6.79
C LEU A 216 -2.56 1.05 5.49
N PHE A 217 -2.02 2.09 4.83
CA PHE A 217 -1.10 1.93 3.71
C PHE A 217 0.12 1.09 4.09
N ALA A 218 0.71 1.33 5.27
CA ALA A 218 1.88 0.58 5.72
C ALA A 218 1.58 -0.88 6.04
N TYR A 219 0.36 -1.20 6.51
CA TYR A 219 -0.08 -2.56 6.80
C TYR A 219 -0.70 -3.30 5.61
N ASP A 220 -0.94 -2.64 4.49
CA ASP A 220 -1.62 -3.24 3.33
C ASP A 220 -0.74 -4.31 2.63
N SER A 221 -1.29 -4.93 1.59
CA SER A 221 -0.66 -6.04 0.84
C SER A 221 -0.57 -7.39 1.56
N PHE A 222 -1.11 -7.54 2.78
CA PHE A 222 -1.14 -8.83 3.49
C PHE A 222 -1.94 -9.93 2.78
N LEU A 223 -2.82 -9.56 1.84
CA LEU A 223 -3.58 -10.51 1.03
C LEU A 223 -2.77 -11.12 -0.12
N SER A 224 -1.55 -10.65 -0.37
CA SER A 224 -0.68 -11.16 -1.43
C SER A 224 -0.43 -12.66 -1.35
N VAL A 225 -0.27 -13.21 -0.13
CA VAL A 225 -0.09 -14.66 0.10
C VAL A 225 -1.35 -15.47 -0.20
N GLY A 226 -2.53 -14.90 0.01
CA GLY A 226 -3.79 -15.55 -0.37
C GLY A 226 -3.88 -15.83 -1.87
N SER A 227 -3.31 -14.95 -2.70
CA SER A 227 -3.22 -15.18 -4.15
C SER A 227 -2.22 -16.27 -4.53
N LEU A 228 -1.33 -16.67 -3.61
CA LEU A 228 -0.33 -17.72 -3.82
C LEU A 228 -0.77 -19.08 -3.25
N HIS A 229 -2.03 -19.24 -2.82
CA HIS A 229 -2.53 -20.46 -2.19
C HIS A 229 -2.13 -21.74 -2.96
N ASN A 230 -2.31 -21.77 -4.27
CA ASN A 230 -1.97 -22.93 -5.10
C ASN A 230 -0.47 -23.22 -5.21
N LYS A 231 0.39 -22.24 -4.86
CA LYS A 231 1.85 -22.37 -4.92
C LYS A 231 2.49 -22.75 -3.58
N VAL A 232 1.70 -22.84 -2.49
CA VAL A 232 2.20 -23.18 -1.15
C VAL A 232 2.01 -24.67 -0.88
N GLN A 233 3.03 -25.32 -0.31
CA GLN A 233 2.92 -26.72 0.13
C GLN A 233 1.93 -26.84 1.30
N LYS A 234 1.02 -27.83 1.27
CA LYS A 234 -0.01 -28.04 2.29
C LYS A 234 -0.78 -26.75 2.59
N ALA A 235 -1.13 -25.99 1.52
CA ALA A 235 -1.68 -24.65 1.57
C ALA A 235 -2.81 -24.49 2.59
N ASN A 236 -3.71 -25.48 2.64
CA ASN A 236 -4.88 -25.46 3.52
C ASN A 236 -4.57 -25.43 5.03
N LYS A 237 -3.36 -25.83 5.44
CA LYS A 237 -2.91 -25.73 6.84
C LYS A 237 -1.94 -24.57 7.02
N ARG A 238 -1.10 -24.32 6.01
CA ARG A 238 0.01 -23.36 6.12
C ARG A 238 -0.41 -21.93 5.82
N VAL A 239 -1.29 -21.69 4.84
CA VAL A 239 -1.67 -20.31 4.46
C VAL A 239 -2.32 -19.55 5.61
N PRO A 240 -3.32 -20.10 6.33
CA PRO A 240 -3.87 -19.42 7.51
C PRO A 240 -2.82 -19.10 8.57
N LEU A 241 -1.94 -20.07 8.84
CA LEU A 241 -0.88 -19.89 9.83
C LEU A 241 0.15 -18.84 9.40
N ILE A 242 0.53 -18.83 8.11
CA ILE A 242 1.44 -17.81 7.54
C ILE A 242 0.85 -16.41 7.66
N ILE A 243 -0.44 -16.25 7.32
CA ILE A 243 -1.12 -14.96 7.41
C ILE A 243 -1.15 -14.49 8.87
N THR A 244 -1.57 -15.35 9.79
CA THR A 244 -1.70 -14.99 11.21
C THR A 244 -0.35 -14.67 11.85
N VAL A 245 0.62 -15.59 11.72
CA VAL A 245 1.96 -15.41 12.31
C VAL A 245 2.69 -14.23 11.66
N GLY A 246 2.60 -14.11 10.35
CA GLY A 246 3.22 -13.00 9.63
C GLY A 246 2.66 -11.65 10.05
N MET A 247 1.33 -11.53 10.19
CA MET A 247 0.72 -10.28 10.63
C MET A 247 1.01 -9.96 12.09
N ILE A 248 1.05 -10.95 13.00
CA ILE A 248 1.48 -10.73 14.39
C ILE A 248 2.90 -10.15 14.41
N LEU A 249 3.83 -10.76 13.65
CA LEU A 249 5.21 -10.29 13.56
C LEU A 249 5.29 -8.85 13.02
N ILE A 250 4.55 -8.55 11.95
CA ILE A 250 4.54 -7.22 11.33
C ILE A 250 3.99 -6.17 12.29
N VAL A 251 2.85 -6.45 12.94
CA VAL A 251 2.23 -5.53 13.91
C VAL A 251 3.18 -5.26 15.07
N SER A 252 3.83 -6.30 15.59
CA SER A 252 4.81 -6.16 16.67
C SER A 252 5.98 -5.26 16.25
N VAL A 253 6.58 -5.52 15.08
CA VAL A 253 7.73 -4.74 14.59
C VAL A 253 7.33 -3.28 14.33
N TYR A 254 6.18 -3.03 13.70
CA TYR A 254 5.74 -1.67 13.40
C TYR A 254 5.38 -0.88 14.66
N THR A 255 4.76 -1.52 15.65
CA THR A 255 4.49 -0.90 16.95
C THR A 255 5.80 -0.55 17.68
N LEU A 256 6.79 -1.44 17.64
CA LEU A 256 8.11 -1.18 18.24
C LEU A 256 8.86 -0.04 17.52
N ILE A 257 8.77 0.07 16.20
CA ILE A 257 9.35 1.19 15.45
C ILE A 257 8.61 2.49 15.76
N GLY A 258 7.29 2.47 15.85
CA GLY A 258 6.49 3.62 16.26
C GLY A 258 6.88 4.09 17.68
N LEU A 259 7.04 3.16 18.61
CA LEU A 259 7.50 3.45 19.98
C LEU A 259 8.93 4.04 19.97
N SER A 260 9.87 3.38 19.28
CA SER A 260 11.25 3.85 19.13
C SER A 260 11.30 5.29 18.60
N SER A 261 10.55 5.57 17.56
CA SER A 261 10.47 6.89 16.94
C SER A 261 9.84 7.94 17.86
N ALA A 262 8.80 7.58 18.61
CA ALA A 262 8.12 8.48 19.55
C ALA A 262 8.98 8.78 20.78
N LEU A 263 9.76 7.81 21.27
CA LEU A 263 10.71 8.03 22.38
C LEU A 263 11.75 9.09 22.03
N HIS A 264 12.16 9.19 20.77
CA HIS A 264 13.14 10.16 20.28
C HIS A 264 12.52 11.37 19.58
N ASN A 265 11.19 11.43 19.49
CA ASN A 265 10.48 12.46 18.71
C ASN A 265 11.01 12.62 17.26
N LYS A 266 11.37 11.49 16.62
CA LYS A 266 11.95 11.45 15.27
C LYS A 266 11.13 10.54 14.35
N GLY A 267 10.42 11.14 13.40
CA GLY A 267 9.60 10.41 12.43
C GLY A 267 10.41 9.68 11.36
N THR A 268 11.66 10.10 11.10
CA THR A 268 12.54 9.51 10.09
C THR A 268 13.65 8.68 10.71
N ILE A 269 14.11 7.65 10.00
CA ILE A 269 15.22 6.80 10.48
C ILE A 269 16.54 7.57 10.55
N SER A 270 16.78 8.52 9.64
CA SER A 270 17.95 9.40 9.70
C SER A 270 17.94 10.31 10.91
N GLY A 271 16.75 10.85 11.27
CA GLY A 271 16.57 11.63 12.48
C GLY A 271 16.85 10.80 13.74
N LEU A 272 16.35 9.55 13.77
CA LEU A 272 16.62 8.63 14.87
C LEU A 272 18.12 8.31 15.01
N ILE A 273 18.81 8.02 13.89
CA ILE A 273 20.25 7.77 13.87
C ILE A 273 21.02 9.00 14.40
N SER A 274 20.64 10.21 13.97
CA SER A 274 21.31 11.44 14.42
C SER A 274 21.09 11.76 15.90
N ASP A 275 20.01 11.26 16.49
CA ASP A 275 19.72 11.45 17.92
C ASP A 275 20.43 10.42 18.81
N VAL A 276 20.65 9.22 18.32
CA VAL A 276 21.20 8.08 19.08
C VAL A 276 22.72 8.00 19.00
N PHE A 277 23.30 8.29 17.82
CA PHE A 277 24.73 8.06 17.58
C PHE A 277 25.54 9.36 17.62
N PRO A 278 26.82 9.28 18.01
CA PRO A 278 27.70 10.46 18.02
C PRO A 278 27.92 11.01 16.61
N ALA A 279 28.06 12.34 16.50
CA ALA A 279 28.08 13.08 15.24
C ALA A 279 29.07 12.54 14.18
N ASN A 280 30.22 12.03 14.61
CA ASN A 280 31.24 11.43 13.73
C ASN A 280 30.81 10.10 13.10
N ALA A 281 29.90 9.35 13.75
CA ALA A 281 29.39 8.07 13.26
C ALA A 281 28.09 8.20 12.44
N VAL A 282 27.31 9.26 12.67
CA VAL A 282 25.98 9.46 12.06
C VAL A 282 26.00 9.27 10.56
N ARG A 283 26.91 9.95 9.85
CA ARG A 283 26.96 9.89 8.38
C ARG A 283 27.21 8.47 7.88
N GLY A 284 28.20 7.76 8.46
CA GLY A 284 28.53 6.39 8.06
C GLY A 284 27.37 5.42 8.29
N ILE A 285 26.73 5.50 9.46
CA ILE A 285 25.56 4.66 9.80
C ILE A 285 24.37 5.00 8.92
N THR A 286 24.12 6.28 8.64
CA THR A 286 23.03 6.70 7.76
C THR A 286 23.24 6.20 6.31
N ILE A 287 24.47 6.28 5.76
CA ILE A 287 24.79 5.73 4.45
C ILE A 287 24.55 4.21 4.44
N PHE A 288 25.05 3.51 5.46
CA PHE A 288 24.86 2.07 5.59
C PHE A 288 23.38 1.71 5.56
N VAL A 289 22.55 2.34 6.40
CA VAL A 289 21.11 2.11 6.46
C VAL A 289 20.41 2.51 5.14
N ALA A 290 20.85 3.61 4.53
CA ALA A 290 20.27 4.11 3.28
C ALA A 290 20.40 3.12 2.11
N VAL A 291 21.49 2.36 2.03
CA VAL A 291 21.66 1.28 1.02
C VAL A 291 20.53 0.24 1.16
N PHE A 292 20.23 -0.20 2.37
CA PHE A 292 19.18 -1.19 2.60
C PHE A 292 17.78 -0.61 2.40
N LEU A 293 17.57 0.66 2.73
CA LEU A 293 16.31 1.37 2.44
C LEU A 293 16.07 1.46 0.93
N LEU A 294 17.10 1.79 0.17
CA LEU A 294 17.05 1.85 -1.28
C LEU A 294 16.69 0.49 -1.89
N ILE A 295 17.36 -0.59 -1.44
CA ILE A 295 17.03 -1.97 -1.85
C ILE A 295 15.61 -2.35 -1.46
N SER A 296 15.17 -1.98 -0.25
CA SER A 296 13.81 -2.23 0.23
C SER A 296 12.77 -1.54 -0.66
N THR A 297 12.96 -0.26 -0.96
CA THR A 297 12.08 0.54 -1.80
C THR A 297 11.95 -0.04 -3.20
N TYR A 298 13.06 -0.37 -3.83
CA TYR A 298 13.07 -0.99 -5.16
C TYR A 298 12.40 -2.37 -5.16
N GLY A 299 12.60 -3.15 -4.11
CA GLY A 299 11.96 -4.46 -3.96
C GLY A 299 10.44 -4.37 -3.89
N VAL A 300 9.91 -3.39 -3.16
CA VAL A 300 8.45 -3.18 -3.06
C VAL A 300 7.89 -2.62 -4.37
N ALA A 301 8.55 -1.61 -4.96
CA ALA A 301 8.14 -1.04 -6.23
C ALA A 301 8.13 -2.10 -7.35
N ASN A 302 9.15 -2.97 -7.41
CA ASN A 302 9.20 -4.10 -8.33
C ASN A 302 8.06 -5.09 -8.09
N SER A 303 7.78 -5.45 -6.84
CA SER A 303 6.74 -6.42 -6.49
C SER A 303 5.33 -5.91 -6.82
N LEU A 304 5.05 -4.63 -6.54
CA LEU A 304 3.76 -4.00 -6.88
C LEU A 304 3.57 -3.86 -8.38
N ASN A 305 4.61 -3.49 -9.13
CA ASN A 305 4.57 -3.46 -10.58
C ASN A 305 4.43 -4.86 -11.20
N ALA A 306 4.95 -5.92 -10.55
CA ALA A 306 4.67 -7.31 -10.95
C ALA A 306 3.18 -7.65 -10.83
N ALA A 307 2.56 -7.26 -9.71
CA ALA A 307 1.12 -7.44 -9.52
C ALA A 307 0.32 -6.63 -10.55
N PHE A 308 0.71 -5.38 -10.82
CA PHE A 308 0.10 -4.51 -11.82
C PHE A 308 0.11 -5.14 -13.22
N VAL A 309 1.27 -5.59 -13.71
CA VAL A 309 1.41 -6.26 -15.00
C VAL A 309 0.51 -7.50 -15.11
N ASN A 310 0.47 -8.32 -14.06
CA ASN A 310 -0.37 -9.52 -14.05
C ASN A 310 -1.86 -9.18 -14.03
N GLN A 311 -2.26 -8.15 -13.29
CA GLN A 311 -3.66 -7.73 -13.21
C GLN A 311 -4.16 -7.16 -14.53
N VAL A 312 -3.33 -6.37 -15.23
CA VAL A 312 -3.67 -5.87 -16.58
C VAL A 312 -3.76 -7.03 -17.59
N ARG A 313 -2.88 -8.04 -17.49
CA ARG A 313 -3.00 -9.26 -18.30
C ARG A 313 -4.34 -9.98 -18.06
N ASP A 314 -4.78 -10.08 -16.83
CA ASP A 314 -6.05 -10.73 -16.50
C ASP A 314 -7.25 -9.90 -17.03
N LEU A 315 -7.20 -8.56 -16.92
CA LEU A 315 -8.20 -7.67 -17.52
C LEU A 315 -8.30 -7.87 -19.06
N VAL A 316 -7.15 -7.94 -19.73
CA VAL A 316 -7.10 -8.16 -21.19
C VAL A 316 -7.59 -9.56 -21.55
N LYS A 317 -7.16 -10.61 -20.85
CA LYS A 317 -7.61 -12.00 -21.11
C LYS A 317 -9.12 -12.15 -21.03
N LEU A 318 -9.74 -11.53 -20.03
CA LEU A 318 -11.18 -11.58 -19.80
C LEU A 318 -11.99 -10.57 -20.62
N ASN A 319 -11.36 -9.78 -21.47
CA ASN A 319 -11.96 -8.63 -22.16
C ASN A 319 -12.64 -7.65 -21.17
N ALA A 320 -12.09 -7.51 -19.98
CA ALA A 320 -12.66 -6.72 -18.90
C ALA A 320 -12.22 -5.24 -18.92
N ILE A 321 -11.61 -4.81 -20.00
CA ILE A 321 -11.26 -3.41 -20.29
C ILE A 321 -11.72 -3.05 -21.69
N VAL A 322 -12.32 -1.86 -21.85
CA VAL A 322 -12.92 -1.39 -23.10
C VAL A 322 -11.94 -1.45 -24.27
N GLY A 323 -12.39 -1.95 -25.41
CA GLY A 323 -11.58 -2.09 -26.62
C GLY A 323 -10.71 -3.35 -26.67
N ALA A 324 -10.52 -4.06 -25.56
CA ALA A 324 -9.67 -5.25 -25.52
C ALA A 324 -10.17 -6.35 -26.45
N HIS A 325 -11.48 -6.59 -26.50
CA HIS A 325 -12.07 -7.58 -27.41
C HIS A 325 -11.78 -7.24 -28.89
N SER A 326 -11.97 -6.00 -29.26
CA SER A 326 -11.75 -5.51 -30.64
C SER A 326 -10.27 -5.53 -31.03
N LEU A 327 -9.38 -5.10 -30.12
CA LEU A 327 -7.94 -5.11 -30.35
C LEU A 327 -7.36 -6.51 -30.47
N LYS A 328 -7.87 -7.48 -29.69
CA LYS A 328 -7.42 -8.89 -29.75
C LYS A 328 -7.75 -9.58 -31.07
N LYS A 329 -8.70 -9.08 -31.86
CA LYS A 329 -8.95 -9.56 -33.22
C LYS A 329 -7.81 -9.21 -34.18
N LYS A 330 -7.06 -8.14 -33.91
CA LYS A 330 -5.98 -7.64 -34.79
C LYS A 330 -4.58 -7.87 -34.23
N TYR A 331 -4.44 -7.93 -32.91
CA TYR A 331 -3.15 -8.00 -32.23
C TYR A 331 -3.13 -9.14 -31.22
N SER A 332 -1.92 -9.64 -30.91
CA SER A 332 -1.74 -10.66 -29.88
C SER A 332 -2.09 -10.10 -28.48
N ASN A 333 -2.50 -10.98 -27.57
CA ASN A 333 -2.79 -10.62 -26.16
C ASN A 333 -1.66 -9.84 -25.52
N GLU A 334 -0.41 -10.15 -25.87
CA GLU A 334 0.76 -9.48 -25.33
C GLU A 334 0.85 -8.02 -25.77
N LYS A 335 0.65 -7.74 -27.06
CA LYS A 335 0.64 -6.36 -27.60
C LYS A 335 -0.50 -5.54 -26.98
N VAL A 336 -1.67 -6.15 -26.84
CA VAL A 336 -2.83 -5.50 -26.21
C VAL A 336 -2.56 -5.22 -24.72
N THR A 337 -1.87 -6.13 -24.02
CA THR A 337 -1.48 -5.91 -22.62
C THR A 337 -0.52 -4.72 -22.49
N ILE A 338 0.51 -4.65 -23.35
CA ILE A 338 1.45 -3.50 -23.35
C ILE A 338 0.69 -2.19 -23.57
N PHE A 339 -0.22 -2.16 -24.52
CA PHE A 339 -1.02 -0.98 -24.82
C PHE A 339 -1.81 -0.50 -23.57
N TYR A 340 -2.47 -1.41 -22.83
CA TYR A 340 -3.21 -1.04 -21.62
C TYR A 340 -2.32 -0.70 -20.44
N LEU A 341 -1.13 -1.30 -20.32
CA LEU A 341 -0.13 -0.88 -19.34
C LEU A 341 0.25 0.58 -19.58
N ILE A 342 0.57 0.95 -20.82
CA ILE A 342 0.94 2.33 -21.19
C ILE A 342 -0.22 3.30 -20.92
N ILE A 343 -1.43 2.98 -21.38
CA ILE A 343 -2.60 3.86 -21.17
C ILE A 343 -2.88 4.08 -19.69
N THR A 344 -2.83 3.02 -18.88
CA THR A 344 -3.07 3.14 -17.44
C THR A 344 -2.00 3.99 -16.75
N LEU A 345 -0.73 3.80 -17.11
CA LEU A 345 0.35 4.62 -16.56
C LEU A 345 0.26 6.09 -17.01
N VAL A 346 -0.06 6.34 -18.28
CA VAL A 346 -0.26 7.71 -18.78
C VAL A 346 -1.42 8.38 -18.07
N PHE A 347 -2.56 7.69 -17.90
CA PHE A 347 -3.69 8.22 -17.16
C PHE A 347 -3.29 8.65 -15.73
N TRP A 348 -2.63 7.77 -15.00
CA TRP A 348 -2.21 8.07 -13.63
C TRP A 348 -1.09 9.12 -13.58
N ALA A 349 -0.20 9.16 -14.57
CA ALA A 349 0.78 10.24 -14.69
C ALA A 349 0.11 11.60 -14.84
N LEU A 350 -0.93 11.72 -15.66
CA LEU A 350 -1.71 12.95 -15.79
C LEU A 350 -2.40 13.34 -14.47
N VAL A 351 -2.99 12.37 -13.77
CA VAL A 351 -3.72 12.60 -12.52
C VAL A 351 -2.78 12.96 -11.35
N ILE A 352 -1.56 12.42 -11.32
CA ILE A 352 -0.62 12.62 -10.21
C ILE A 352 0.37 13.75 -10.52
N TYR A 353 1.06 13.69 -11.67
CA TYR A 353 2.19 14.56 -11.95
C TYR A 353 1.76 16.00 -12.28
N ILE A 354 0.67 16.16 -13.03
CA ILE A 354 0.20 17.52 -13.37
C ILE A 354 -0.20 18.29 -12.10
N PRO A 355 -1.06 17.77 -11.21
CA PRO A 355 -1.38 18.48 -9.97
C PRO A 355 -0.14 18.75 -9.11
N SER A 356 0.76 17.78 -8.99
CA SER A 356 1.97 17.91 -8.16
C SER A 356 2.93 18.99 -8.66
N LEU A 357 2.95 19.27 -9.96
CA LEU A 357 3.77 20.33 -10.56
C LEU A 357 3.06 21.69 -10.61
N ALA A 358 1.75 21.71 -10.88
CA ALA A 358 1.02 22.92 -11.27
C ALA A 358 0.28 23.57 -10.10
N ILE A 359 -0.10 22.82 -9.07
CA ILE A 359 -0.88 23.38 -7.96
C ILE A 359 0.01 24.23 -7.06
N LYS A 360 -0.49 25.44 -6.78
CA LYS A 360 0.11 26.37 -5.82
C LYS A 360 -0.15 25.87 -4.40
N LEU A 361 0.92 25.68 -3.64
CA LEU A 361 0.86 25.24 -2.26
C LEU A 361 1.44 26.31 -1.34
N PRO A 362 0.85 26.56 -0.15
CA PRO A 362 1.42 27.44 0.84
C PRO A 362 2.69 26.84 1.44
N LYS A 363 3.62 27.70 1.84
CA LYS A 363 4.79 27.31 2.59
C LYS A 363 4.47 27.11 4.06
N LYS A 364 5.15 26.16 4.72
CA LYS A 364 5.00 25.85 6.14
C LYS A 364 5.33 27.02 7.06
N ASP A 365 6.26 27.87 6.64
CA ASP A 365 6.71 29.08 7.36
C ASP A 365 5.79 30.30 7.15
N GLY A 366 4.74 30.16 6.37
CA GLY A 366 3.81 31.26 6.05
C GLY A 366 4.37 32.34 5.10
N THR A 367 5.60 32.16 4.58
CA THR A 367 6.29 33.22 3.78
C THR A 367 5.81 33.32 2.33
N GLY A 368 4.81 32.50 1.94
CA GLY A 368 4.28 32.60 0.58
C GLY A 368 3.79 31.26 0.01
N ILE A 369 3.80 31.17 -1.30
CA ILE A 369 3.36 30.00 -2.07
C ILE A 369 4.51 29.47 -2.93
N GLY A 370 4.46 28.17 -3.24
CA GLY A 370 5.42 27.51 -4.13
C GLY A 370 4.74 26.47 -5.02
N TYR A 371 5.53 25.86 -5.88
CA TYR A 371 5.13 24.84 -6.82
C TYR A 371 6.04 23.62 -6.72
N GLY A 372 5.55 22.46 -7.15
CA GLY A 372 6.35 21.26 -7.30
C GLY A 372 6.77 20.66 -5.97
N SER A 373 5.94 19.77 -5.42
CA SER A 373 6.20 19.07 -4.16
C SER A 373 5.68 17.64 -4.22
N ASP A 374 6.32 16.76 -3.46
CA ASP A 374 5.88 15.41 -3.22
C ASP A 374 4.67 15.30 -2.27
N VAL A 375 4.28 16.40 -1.60
CA VAL A 375 3.15 16.42 -0.64
C VAL A 375 1.85 15.89 -1.24
N ILE A 376 1.56 16.22 -2.51
CA ILE A 376 0.38 15.72 -3.21
C ILE A 376 0.52 14.22 -3.47
N VAL A 377 1.70 13.76 -3.90
CA VAL A 377 2.01 12.34 -4.14
C VAL A 377 1.88 11.52 -2.86
N ASP A 378 2.45 12.03 -1.76
CA ASP A 378 2.35 11.38 -0.44
C ASP A 378 0.89 11.29 0.02
N SER A 379 0.13 12.37 -0.09
CA SER A 379 -1.31 12.37 0.23
C SER A 379 -2.09 11.38 -0.64
N MET A 380 -1.85 11.36 -1.96
CA MET A 380 -2.53 10.42 -2.86
C MET A 380 -2.23 8.97 -2.54
N SER A 381 -1.05 8.64 -2.03
CA SER A 381 -0.67 7.28 -1.70
C SER A 381 -1.43 6.69 -0.50
N ASN A 382 -2.00 7.52 0.36
CA ASN A 382 -2.66 7.09 1.61
C ASN A 382 -4.06 6.51 1.37
N PHE A 383 -4.82 7.09 0.44
CA PHE A 383 -6.25 6.79 0.31
C PHE A 383 -6.58 5.46 -0.36
N PRO A 384 -5.81 4.90 -1.31
CA PRO A 384 -6.12 3.62 -1.91
C PRO A 384 -6.26 2.50 -0.89
N SER A 385 -5.36 2.45 0.09
CA SER A 385 -5.43 1.44 1.14
C SER A 385 -6.67 1.62 2.01
N LEU A 386 -7.01 2.85 2.43
CA LEU A 386 -8.23 3.12 3.19
C LEU A 386 -9.48 2.65 2.42
N ILE A 387 -9.57 2.98 1.12
CA ILE A 387 -10.68 2.58 0.26
C ILE A 387 -10.76 1.06 0.13
N PHE A 388 -9.60 0.40 -0.06
CA PHE A 388 -9.55 -1.06 -0.16
C PHE A 388 -9.82 -1.77 1.16
N PHE A 389 -9.49 -1.20 2.31
CA PHE A 389 -9.97 -1.73 3.59
C PHE A 389 -11.50 -1.72 3.67
N GLY A 390 -12.17 -0.70 3.11
CA GLY A 390 -13.63 -0.71 2.91
C GLY A 390 -14.12 -1.87 2.04
N VAL A 391 -13.40 -2.19 0.95
CA VAL A 391 -13.68 -3.37 0.10
C VAL A 391 -13.44 -4.66 0.89
N TYR A 392 -12.39 -4.74 1.68
CA TYR A 392 -12.10 -5.91 2.54
C TYR A 392 -13.24 -6.14 3.54
N MET A 393 -13.70 -5.08 4.20
CA MET A 393 -14.86 -5.14 5.10
C MET A 393 -16.10 -5.65 4.35
N ALA A 394 -16.40 -5.11 3.17
CA ALA A 394 -17.56 -5.54 2.39
C ALA A 394 -17.50 -7.03 2.03
N ILE A 395 -16.33 -7.54 1.66
CA ILE A 395 -16.11 -8.97 1.37
C ILE A 395 -16.27 -9.82 2.62
N ILE A 396 -15.69 -9.42 3.77
CA ILE A 396 -15.82 -10.14 5.05
C ILE A 396 -17.30 -10.22 5.47
N VAL A 397 -18.03 -9.11 5.41
CA VAL A 397 -19.45 -9.07 5.76
C VAL A 397 -20.29 -9.94 4.80
N ALA A 398 -20.05 -9.83 3.50
CA ALA A 398 -20.77 -10.64 2.51
C ALA A 398 -20.48 -12.15 2.69
N TYR A 399 -19.23 -12.53 2.97
CA TYR A 399 -18.87 -13.90 3.28
C TYR A 399 -19.51 -14.40 4.58
N SER A 400 -19.54 -13.58 5.63
CA SER A 400 -20.19 -13.88 6.90
C SER A 400 -21.70 -14.15 6.71
N ARG A 401 -22.38 -13.31 5.89
CA ARG A 401 -23.79 -13.53 5.53
C ARG A 401 -23.98 -14.85 4.76
N LYS A 402 -23.10 -15.15 3.81
CA LYS A 402 -23.12 -16.42 3.07
C LYS A 402 -22.90 -17.62 3.99
N LYS A 403 -22.00 -17.51 4.97
CA LYS A 403 -21.71 -18.56 5.96
C LYS A 403 -22.90 -18.83 6.87
N ILE A 404 -23.66 -17.81 7.28
CA ILE A 404 -24.90 -17.98 8.04
C ILE A 404 -25.97 -18.67 7.19
N LYS A 405 -26.19 -18.19 5.96
CA LYS A 405 -27.25 -18.70 5.08
C LYS A 405 -26.99 -20.12 4.55
N TYR A 406 -25.73 -20.47 4.30
CA TYR A 406 -25.31 -21.72 3.69
C TYR A 406 -24.14 -22.38 4.46
N PRO A 407 -24.36 -22.85 5.70
CA PRO A 407 -23.25 -23.30 6.57
C PRO A 407 -22.49 -24.52 6.02
N ASN A 408 -23.16 -25.35 5.19
CA ASN A 408 -22.57 -26.57 4.61
C ASN A 408 -21.89 -26.34 3.25
N SER A 409 -22.02 -25.15 2.65
CA SER A 409 -21.39 -24.83 1.36
C SER A 409 -19.89 -24.53 1.45
N ILE A 410 -19.34 -24.41 2.66
CA ILE A 410 -17.97 -24.04 2.92
C ILE A 410 -17.23 -25.28 3.39
N GLU A 411 -16.38 -25.83 2.51
CA GLU A 411 -15.69 -27.10 2.74
C GLU A 411 -14.63 -27.04 3.86
N ARG A 412 -14.01 -25.88 4.07
CA ARG A 412 -12.93 -25.68 5.05
C ARG A 412 -13.11 -24.40 5.84
N LYS A 413 -12.80 -24.50 7.14
CA LYS A 413 -13.02 -23.43 8.12
C LYS A 413 -11.82 -23.37 9.05
N ILE A 414 -11.46 -22.19 9.50
CA ILE A 414 -10.65 -22.00 10.70
C ILE A 414 -11.54 -22.25 11.92
N ASN A 415 -10.98 -22.11 13.12
CA ASN A 415 -11.80 -22.18 14.34
C ASN A 415 -12.98 -21.18 14.23
N PRO A 416 -14.25 -21.64 14.34
CA PRO A 416 -15.41 -20.77 14.14
C PRO A 416 -15.43 -19.56 15.08
N LYS A 417 -15.04 -19.73 16.34
CA LYS A 417 -14.97 -18.62 17.31
C LYS A 417 -13.96 -17.57 16.86
N LEU A 418 -12.77 -18.02 16.42
CA LEU A 418 -11.73 -17.12 15.93
C LEU A 418 -12.19 -16.35 14.70
N TYR A 419 -12.85 -17.03 13.74
CA TYR A 419 -13.39 -16.36 12.56
C TYR A 419 -14.41 -15.27 12.94
N TRP A 420 -15.41 -15.60 13.76
CA TRP A 420 -16.47 -14.64 14.11
C TRP A 420 -15.93 -13.44 14.89
N ILE A 421 -15.06 -13.68 15.85
CA ILE A 421 -14.39 -12.59 16.59
C ILE A 421 -13.62 -11.70 15.61
N SER A 422 -12.83 -12.28 14.74
CA SER A 422 -12.01 -11.52 13.77
C SER A 422 -12.88 -10.75 12.77
N ALA A 423 -13.93 -11.37 12.25
CA ALA A 423 -14.83 -10.74 11.29
C ALA A 423 -15.60 -9.56 11.90
N ILE A 424 -16.08 -9.72 13.15
CA ILE A 424 -16.79 -8.64 13.86
C ILE A 424 -15.82 -7.51 14.18
N ILE A 425 -14.66 -7.80 14.80
CA ILE A 425 -13.71 -6.76 15.20
C ILE A 425 -13.20 -6.01 13.97
N SER A 426 -12.71 -6.72 12.93
CA SER A 426 -12.18 -6.05 11.74
C SER A 426 -13.24 -5.23 11.01
N SER A 427 -14.43 -5.77 10.80
CA SER A 427 -15.48 -5.04 10.08
C SER A 427 -15.97 -3.81 10.87
N SER A 428 -16.13 -3.92 12.19
CA SER A 428 -16.54 -2.80 13.04
C SER A 428 -15.45 -1.72 13.09
N LEU A 429 -14.20 -2.11 13.31
CA LEU A 429 -13.11 -1.14 13.38
C LEU A 429 -12.83 -0.47 12.03
N ILE A 430 -12.93 -1.18 10.91
CA ILE A 430 -12.80 -0.59 9.57
C ILE A 430 -13.95 0.40 9.34
N LEU A 431 -15.19 0.04 9.67
CA LEU A 431 -16.33 0.93 9.52
C LEU A 431 -16.16 2.20 10.35
N ILE A 432 -15.76 2.05 11.62
CA ILE A 432 -15.50 3.18 12.52
C ILE A 432 -14.36 4.04 11.98
N ALA A 433 -13.25 3.43 11.54
CA ALA A 433 -12.10 4.15 11.00
C ALA A 433 -12.47 4.95 9.74
N VAL A 434 -13.20 4.36 8.80
CA VAL A 434 -13.65 5.05 7.58
C VAL A 434 -14.63 6.18 7.91
N ALA A 435 -15.63 5.91 8.75
CA ALA A 435 -16.63 6.91 9.13
C ALA A 435 -16.00 8.07 9.91
N ALA A 436 -15.15 7.77 10.89
CA ALA A 436 -14.44 8.77 11.67
C ALA A 436 -13.46 9.57 10.81
N PHE A 437 -12.78 8.93 9.84
CA PHE A 437 -11.92 9.62 8.89
C PHE A 437 -12.71 10.63 8.03
N ILE A 438 -13.84 10.21 7.45
CA ILE A 438 -14.69 11.10 6.65
C ILE A 438 -15.19 12.27 7.50
N TYR A 439 -15.66 12.00 8.72
CA TYR A 439 -16.09 13.04 9.65
C TYR A 439 -14.96 14.02 9.96
N SER A 440 -13.76 13.51 10.31
CA SER A 440 -12.61 14.34 10.64
C SER A 440 -12.11 15.17 9.45
N GLN A 441 -12.20 14.65 8.22
CA GLN A 441 -11.89 15.40 7.01
C GLN A 441 -12.86 16.57 6.81
N ILE A 442 -14.16 16.31 6.93
CA ILE A 442 -15.21 17.33 6.80
C ILE A 442 -15.06 18.39 7.90
N TYR A 443 -14.84 17.96 9.14
CA TYR A 443 -14.65 18.86 10.29
C TYR A 443 -13.40 19.73 10.11
N ALA A 444 -12.27 19.15 9.69
CA ALA A 444 -11.05 19.87 9.45
C ALA A 444 -11.20 20.94 8.35
N VAL A 445 -11.94 20.62 7.27
CA VAL A 445 -12.24 21.58 6.22
C VAL A 445 -13.15 22.70 6.74
N ALA A 446 -14.18 22.37 7.52
CA ALA A 446 -15.14 23.35 8.03
C ALA A 446 -14.54 24.30 9.07
N THR A 447 -13.61 23.82 9.90
CA THR A 447 -13.05 24.61 11.03
C THR A 447 -11.66 25.17 10.75
N GLN A 448 -10.85 24.50 9.95
CA GLN A 448 -9.44 24.79 9.73
C GLN A 448 -9.04 24.58 8.26
N ALA A 449 -9.80 25.13 7.33
CA ALA A 449 -9.64 24.88 5.89
C ALA A 449 -8.21 25.08 5.36
N HIS A 450 -7.51 26.06 5.89
CA HIS A 450 -6.15 26.45 5.48
C HIS A 450 -5.03 25.88 6.35
N SER A 451 -5.35 25.06 7.35
CA SER A 451 -4.34 24.38 8.16
C SER A 451 -3.65 23.29 7.35
N SER A 452 -2.41 22.98 7.71
CA SER A 452 -1.65 21.88 7.12
C SER A 452 -2.29 20.53 7.42
N SER A 453 -2.45 19.70 6.40
CA SER A 453 -2.96 18.34 6.52
C SER A 453 -1.95 17.29 6.04
N GLY A 454 -0.80 17.67 5.55
CA GLY A 454 0.22 16.74 5.06
C GLY A 454 1.58 17.39 4.91
N ALA A 455 2.61 16.56 4.92
CA ALA A 455 4.00 16.92 4.71
C ALA A 455 4.58 16.04 3.61
N GLY A 456 5.57 16.56 2.87
CA GLY A 456 6.35 15.76 1.94
C GLY A 456 7.25 14.76 2.69
N VAL A 457 7.84 13.84 1.94
CA VAL A 457 8.70 12.79 2.50
C VAL A 457 10.18 13.17 2.37
N PHE A 458 10.75 13.02 1.19
CA PHE A 458 12.17 13.36 0.93
C PHE A 458 12.34 14.55 0.00
N ALA A 459 11.41 14.78 -0.91
CA ALA A 459 11.38 15.95 -1.78
C ALA A 459 10.52 17.07 -1.19
N ASP A 460 10.46 17.15 0.14
CA ASP A 460 9.79 18.21 0.87
C ASP A 460 10.57 19.52 0.72
N ASN A 461 9.98 20.45 -0.03
CA ASN A 461 10.53 21.78 -0.27
C ASN A 461 9.88 22.85 0.62
N GLY A 462 9.41 22.48 1.81
CA GLY A 462 8.77 23.36 2.77
C GLY A 462 7.33 23.72 2.41
N LEU A 463 6.74 23.08 1.40
CA LEU A 463 5.34 23.26 1.04
C LEU A 463 4.44 22.37 1.90
N MET A 464 3.19 22.75 2.04
CA MET A 464 2.19 21.98 2.78
C MET A 464 0.90 21.81 1.98
N LEU A 465 0.22 20.68 2.21
CA LEU A 465 -1.13 20.47 1.70
C LEU A 465 -2.15 20.98 2.73
N THR A 466 -3.11 21.76 2.26
CA THR A 466 -4.20 22.24 3.12
C THR A 466 -5.25 21.16 3.36
N ASN A 467 -6.09 21.31 4.38
CA ASN A 467 -7.20 20.40 4.65
C ASN A 467 -8.16 20.29 3.47
N ILE A 468 -8.47 21.43 2.81
CA ILE A 468 -9.28 21.44 1.57
C ILE A 468 -8.59 20.64 0.47
N GLY A 469 -7.28 20.83 0.27
CA GLY A 469 -6.50 20.10 -0.75
C GLY A 469 -6.56 18.59 -0.51
N SER A 470 -6.34 18.14 0.73
CA SER A 470 -6.44 16.73 1.11
C SER A 470 -7.84 16.15 0.86
N PHE A 471 -8.88 16.90 1.24
CA PHE A 471 -10.26 16.49 1.03
C PHE A 471 -10.60 16.36 -0.46
N LEU A 472 -10.18 17.31 -1.30
CA LEU A 472 -10.40 17.24 -2.75
C LEU A 472 -9.69 16.05 -3.39
N ILE A 473 -8.46 15.72 -2.97
CA ILE A 473 -7.74 14.54 -3.40
C ILE A 473 -8.51 13.28 -3.02
N PHE A 474 -9.01 13.20 -1.77
CA PHE A 474 -9.78 12.05 -1.30
C PHE A 474 -11.07 11.85 -2.10
N ILE A 475 -11.86 12.91 -2.30
CA ILE A 475 -13.10 12.84 -3.08
C ILE A 475 -12.82 12.45 -4.54
N THR A 476 -11.78 13.01 -5.15
CA THR A 476 -11.39 12.65 -6.52
C THR A 476 -11.07 11.16 -6.64
N GLN A 477 -10.35 10.61 -5.68
CA GLN A 477 -10.02 9.18 -5.68
C GLN A 477 -11.26 8.29 -5.48
N ILE A 478 -12.18 8.66 -4.60
CA ILE A 478 -13.47 7.95 -4.47
C ILE A 478 -14.25 7.99 -5.78
N LEU A 479 -14.33 9.16 -6.41
CA LEU A 479 -15.04 9.29 -7.69
C LEU A 479 -14.43 8.39 -8.78
N ILE A 480 -13.10 8.37 -8.90
CA ILE A 480 -12.42 7.47 -9.84
C ILE A 480 -12.69 6.00 -9.48
N PHE A 481 -12.53 5.62 -8.22
CA PHE A 481 -12.71 4.25 -7.75
C PHE A 481 -14.13 3.73 -8.02
N VAL A 482 -15.15 4.57 -7.79
CA VAL A 482 -16.56 4.17 -7.97
C VAL A 482 -16.97 4.24 -9.43
N SER A 483 -16.68 5.35 -10.13
CA SER A 483 -17.26 5.60 -11.46
C SER A 483 -16.58 4.83 -12.60
N PHE A 484 -15.26 4.66 -12.54
CA PHE A 484 -14.52 4.08 -13.67
C PHE A 484 -14.86 2.63 -13.99
N PRO A 485 -15.10 1.72 -13.02
CA PRO A 485 -15.58 0.37 -13.34
C PRO A 485 -16.93 0.40 -14.10
N TYR A 486 -17.85 1.27 -13.70
CA TYR A 486 -19.15 1.40 -14.38
C TYR A 486 -19.04 2.03 -15.75
N ILE A 487 -18.22 3.08 -15.89
CA ILE A 487 -17.93 3.72 -17.20
C ILE A 487 -17.30 2.69 -18.13
N ASN A 488 -16.30 1.94 -17.67
CA ASN A 488 -15.64 0.90 -18.45
C ASN A 488 -16.63 -0.20 -18.87
N TYR A 489 -17.49 -0.67 -17.95
CA TYR A 489 -18.53 -1.65 -18.28
C TYR A 489 -19.51 -1.13 -19.33
N PHE A 490 -19.98 0.10 -19.18
CA PHE A 490 -20.86 0.74 -20.14
C PHE A 490 -20.20 0.88 -21.52
N LEU A 491 -18.94 1.29 -21.55
CA LEU A 491 -18.20 1.43 -22.81
C LEU A 491 -17.94 0.08 -23.49
N ILE A 492 -17.66 -1.00 -22.73
CA ILE A 492 -17.53 -2.36 -23.29
C ILE A 492 -18.81 -2.74 -24.02
N SER A 493 -19.97 -2.55 -23.40
CA SER A 493 -21.25 -2.87 -24.03
C SER A 493 -21.54 -2.06 -25.31
N LYS A 494 -21.08 -0.82 -25.39
CA LYS A 494 -21.29 0.08 -26.53
C LYS A 494 -20.25 -0.10 -27.63
N VAL A 495 -18.97 -0.19 -27.27
CA VAL A 495 -17.83 -0.23 -28.20
C VAL A 495 -17.55 -1.66 -28.67
N ASP A 496 -17.44 -2.59 -27.76
CA ASP A 496 -17.10 -3.99 -28.06
C ASP A 496 -18.34 -4.82 -28.41
N LYS A 497 -19.54 -4.34 -28.10
CA LYS A 497 -20.85 -4.95 -28.43
C LYS A 497 -20.98 -6.40 -27.95
N PHE A 498 -20.51 -6.72 -26.74
CA PHE A 498 -20.71 -8.03 -26.14
C PHE A 498 -21.02 -7.90 -24.63
N ASP A 499 -21.63 -8.95 -24.06
CA ASP A 499 -21.81 -9.01 -22.61
C ASP A 499 -20.53 -9.49 -21.94
N LEU A 500 -19.93 -8.59 -21.14
CA LEU A 500 -18.73 -8.88 -20.36
C LEU A 500 -18.90 -10.11 -19.47
N PHE A 501 -20.10 -10.31 -18.92
CA PHE A 501 -20.35 -11.37 -17.93
C PHE A 501 -20.42 -12.78 -18.52
N ASP A 502 -20.55 -12.93 -19.84
CA ASP A 502 -20.41 -14.23 -20.50
C ASP A 502 -19.00 -14.79 -20.35
N ASN A 503 -17.97 -13.93 -20.38
CA ASN A 503 -16.58 -14.35 -20.16
C ASN A 503 -16.31 -14.75 -18.70
N PHE A 504 -17.08 -14.20 -17.75
CA PHE A 504 -16.96 -14.60 -16.33
C PHE A 504 -17.63 -15.96 -16.06
N ASP A 505 -18.56 -16.44 -16.90
CA ASP A 505 -19.10 -17.81 -16.81
C ASP A 505 -18.09 -18.85 -17.26
N SER A 506 -17.32 -18.56 -18.29
CA SER A 506 -16.20 -19.41 -18.75
C SER A 506 -15.05 -19.48 -17.73
N ALA A 507 -15.07 -18.60 -16.71
CA ALA A 507 -14.19 -18.67 -15.55
C ALA A 507 -14.59 -19.79 -14.54
N LYS A 508 -15.74 -20.47 -14.78
CA LYS A 508 -16.08 -21.70 -14.07
C LYS A 508 -15.05 -22.77 -14.42
N ILE A 509 -14.52 -23.32 -13.37
CA ILE A 509 -13.53 -24.37 -13.24
C ILE A 509 -13.44 -25.29 -14.48
N GLU A 510 -12.35 -25.23 -15.23
CA GLU A 510 -11.80 -26.46 -15.77
C GLU A 510 -11.39 -27.30 -14.57
N LYS A 511 -12.04 -28.45 -14.38
CA LYS A 511 -11.58 -29.46 -13.43
C LYS A 511 -10.10 -29.64 -13.71
N ALA A 512 -9.26 -29.41 -12.68
CA ALA A 512 -7.88 -29.87 -12.74
C ALA A 512 -7.96 -31.39 -12.90
N GLU A 513 -7.73 -31.87 -14.12
CA GLU A 513 -7.37 -33.25 -14.39
C GLU A 513 -6.03 -33.58 -13.77
#